data_dabd113d828984cff1cbcd3f99f66c0d
#
_entry.id   dabd113d828984cff1cbcd3f99f66c0d
#
_cell.length_a   1.000
_cell.length_b   1.000
_cell.length_c   1.000
_cell.angle_alpha   90.00
_cell.angle_beta   90.00
_cell.angle_gamma   90.00
#
_symmetry.space_group_name_H-M   'P 1'
#
loop_
_entity.id
_entity.type
_entity.pdbx_description
1 polymer ?
#
loop_
_entity_poly.entity_id
_entity_poly.type
_entity_poly.pdbx_seq_one_letter_code
_entity_poly.pdbx_strand_id
1 'polypeptide(L)'
;MYSALHNHDYYSLLDGYGSPKEMLDRAKEIGLKAYAITNHGNAYAFIYYDLIKKEYPDIKMIYGCELYECEDITIKNKESKYFHLICLVR
;
A
#
# COMPACT_ATOMS: atom_id res chain seq x y z
N MET A 1 0.38 2.38 20.68
CA MET A 1 1.21 1.92 19.55
C MET A 1 0.37 1.86 18.30
N TYR A 2 0.84 2.46 17.23
CA TYR A 2 0.04 2.61 16.01
C TYR A 2 0.69 1.87 14.85
N SER A 3 -0.13 1.20 14.03
CA SER A 3 0.29 0.54 12.81
C SER A 3 -0.60 1.01 11.66
N ALA A 4 0.01 1.41 10.56
CA ALA A 4 -0.71 1.88 9.40
C ALA A 4 -0.89 0.72 8.41
N LEU A 5 -2.13 0.27 8.23
CA LEU A 5 -2.46 -0.90 7.42
C LEU A 5 -3.05 -0.56 6.04
N HIS A 6 -3.20 0.72 5.70
CA HIS A 6 -3.73 1.16 4.42
C HIS A 6 -2.98 2.40 3.98
N ASN A 7 -1.97 2.23 3.15
CA ASN A 7 -1.10 3.32 2.72
C ASN A 7 -0.88 3.31 1.21
N HIS A 8 -0.76 4.49 0.64
CA HIS A 8 -0.44 4.70 -0.77
C HIS A 8 0.79 5.57 -0.90
N ASP A 9 1.69 5.20 -1.78
CA ASP A 9 2.82 6.06 -2.17
C ASP A 9 2.63 6.52 -3.63
N TYR A 10 3.64 7.15 -4.22
CA TYR A 10 3.50 7.69 -5.58
C TYR A 10 3.32 6.61 -6.67
N TYR A 11 3.49 5.32 -6.34
CA TYR A 11 3.15 4.23 -7.25
C TYR A 11 1.64 4.00 -7.36
N SER A 12 0.83 4.59 -6.45
CA SER A 12 -0.62 4.71 -6.63
C SER A 12 -0.89 5.93 -7.49
N LEU A 13 -0.93 5.74 -8.80
CA LEU A 13 -1.06 6.84 -9.76
C LEU A 13 -2.27 7.72 -9.45
N LEU A 14 -2.09 9.03 -9.45
CA LEU A 14 -3.10 10.06 -9.16
C LEU A 14 -3.59 10.10 -7.71
N ASP A 15 -3.05 9.28 -6.82
CA ASP A 15 -3.57 9.18 -5.46
C ASP A 15 -2.48 9.25 -4.37
N GLY A 16 -1.27 8.77 -4.66
CA GLY A 16 -0.17 8.80 -3.71
C GLY A 16 0.87 9.86 -4.05
N TYR A 17 1.48 10.48 -3.04
CA TYR A 17 2.44 11.58 -3.24
C TYR A 17 3.87 11.24 -2.84
N GLY A 18 4.08 10.46 -1.79
CA GLY A 18 5.41 10.21 -1.26
C GLY A 18 6.11 9.06 -1.93
N SER A 19 7.44 9.14 -2.04
CA SER A 19 8.25 7.99 -2.40
C SER A 19 8.25 6.97 -1.26
N PRO A 20 8.61 5.69 -1.51
CA PRO A 20 8.74 4.71 -0.44
C PRO A 20 9.60 5.20 0.73
N LYS A 21 10.75 5.82 0.43
CA LYS A 21 11.65 6.33 1.48
C LYS A 21 11.00 7.44 2.29
N GLU A 22 10.35 8.39 1.64
CA GLU A 22 9.65 9.48 2.34
C GLU A 22 8.54 8.94 3.25
N MET A 23 7.80 7.94 2.79
CA MET A 23 6.74 7.32 3.59
C MET A 23 7.32 6.63 4.84
N LEU A 24 8.42 5.90 4.69
CA LEU A 24 9.05 5.22 5.81
C LEU A 24 9.76 6.18 6.76
N ASP A 25 10.37 7.24 6.26
CA ASP A 25 10.96 8.26 7.10
C ASP A 25 9.89 8.91 7.99
N ARG A 26 8.72 9.19 7.43
CA ARG A 26 7.60 9.72 8.21
C ARG A 26 7.06 8.69 9.21
N ALA A 27 6.97 7.43 8.81
CA ALA A 27 6.54 6.35 9.69
C ALA A 27 7.48 6.23 10.90
N LYS A 28 8.77 6.30 10.65
CA LYS A 28 9.79 6.27 11.72
C LYS A 28 9.65 7.49 12.65
N GLU A 29 9.44 8.68 12.06
CA GLU A 29 9.30 9.93 12.81
C GLU A 29 8.11 9.88 13.78
N ILE A 30 6.98 9.32 13.36
CA ILE A 30 5.79 9.22 14.21
C ILE A 30 5.72 7.94 15.05
N GLY A 31 6.73 7.07 14.94
CA GLY A 31 6.84 5.89 15.79
C GLY A 31 5.94 4.71 15.41
N LEU A 32 5.63 4.52 14.13
CA LEU A 32 4.86 3.35 13.69
C LEU A 32 5.63 2.07 13.95
N LYS A 33 4.91 1.02 14.35
CA LYS A 33 5.48 -0.32 14.57
C LYS A 33 5.34 -1.23 13.35
N ALA A 34 4.36 -0.96 12.52
CA ALA A 34 4.16 -1.70 11.27
C ALA A 34 3.61 -0.75 10.21
N TYR A 35 3.97 -1.03 8.97
CA TYR A 35 3.55 -0.25 7.81
C TYR A 35 3.16 -1.21 6.68
N ALA A 36 1.94 -1.10 6.18
CA ALA A 36 1.47 -1.92 5.07
C ALA A 36 1.54 -1.13 3.76
N ILE A 37 2.12 -1.75 2.75
CA ILE A 37 2.21 -1.21 1.40
C ILE A 37 0.96 -1.71 0.65
N THR A 38 0.01 -0.82 0.39
CA THR A 38 -1.28 -1.20 -0.22
C THR A 38 -1.67 -0.25 -1.35
N ASN A 39 -0.80 -0.14 -2.36
CA ASN A 39 -1.06 0.70 -3.52
C ASN A 39 -2.23 0.19 -4.35
N HIS A 40 -2.86 1.09 -5.10
CA HIS A 40 -4.01 0.75 -5.96
C HIS A 40 -3.61 -0.22 -7.08
N GLY A 41 -4.15 -1.43 -7.04
CA GLY A 41 -4.09 -2.39 -8.13
C GLY A 41 -2.71 -2.80 -8.60
N ASN A 42 -1.66 -2.55 -7.82
CA ASN A 42 -0.30 -2.89 -8.24
C ASN A 42 0.62 -3.22 -7.05
N ALA A 43 1.73 -3.86 -7.38
CA ALA A 43 2.78 -4.21 -6.42
C ALA A 43 4.15 -3.64 -6.86
N TYR A 44 4.15 -2.56 -7.61
CA TYR A 44 5.37 -2.01 -8.22
C TYR A 44 6.39 -1.56 -7.18
N ALA A 45 5.95 -1.13 -6.03
CA ALA A 45 6.82 -0.62 -4.98
C ALA A 45 7.48 -1.71 -4.13
N PHE A 46 7.04 -2.96 -4.20
CA PHE A 46 7.50 -4.03 -3.30
C PHE A 46 9.02 -4.18 -3.30
N ILE A 47 9.66 -4.16 -4.45
CA ILE A 47 11.11 -4.29 -4.57
C ILE A 47 11.81 -3.14 -3.83
N TYR A 48 11.32 -1.92 -3.99
CA TYR A 48 11.91 -0.75 -3.34
C TYR A 48 11.81 -0.83 -1.83
N TYR A 49 10.65 -1.20 -1.30
CA TYR A 49 10.51 -1.39 0.16
C TYR A 49 11.40 -2.51 0.67
N ASP A 50 11.51 -3.60 -0.07
CA ASP A 50 12.37 -4.71 0.33
C ASP A 50 13.85 -4.31 0.38
N LEU A 51 14.28 -3.45 -0.56
CA LEU A 51 15.65 -2.96 -0.59
C LEU A 51 15.97 -2.00 0.56
N ILE A 52 15.02 -1.14 0.95
CA ILE A 52 15.27 -0.11 1.96
C ILE A 52 14.85 -0.51 3.38
N LYS A 53 14.15 -1.61 3.56
CA LYS A 53 13.63 -2.01 4.88
C LYS A 53 14.74 -2.19 5.93
N LYS A 54 15.97 -2.45 5.52
CA LYS A 54 17.12 -2.60 6.43
C LYS A 54 17.41 -1.32 7.19
N GLU A 55 17.05 -0.15 6.64
CA GLU A 55 17.24 1.13 7.28
C GLU A 55 16.15 1.42 8.33
N TYR A 56 15.12 0.57 8.39
CA TYR A 56 13.97 0.74 9.29
C TYR A 56 13.68 -0.54 10.08
N PRO A 57 14.67 -1.02 10.89
CA PRO A 57 14.54 -2.33 11.55
C PRO A 57 13.41 -2.38 12.60
N ASP A 58 12.95 -1.23 13.09
CA ASP A 58 11.89 -1.17 14.10
C ASP A 58 10.49 -1.16 13.48
N ILE A 59 10.39 -1.11 12.15
CA ILE A 59 9.12 -1.10 11.44
C ILE A 59 8.93 -2.41 10.70
N LYS A 60 7.86 -3.13 11.04
CA LYS A 60 7.51 -4.36 10.31
C LYS A 60 6.86 -3.98 8.98
N MET A 61 7.44 -4.46 7.87
CA MET A 61 6.87 -4.28 6.54
C MET A 61 5.80 -5.34 6.28
N ILE A 62 4.63 -4.88 5.84
CA ILE A 62 3.52 -5.76 5.46
C ILE A 62 3.21 -5.45 3.99
N TYR A 63 3.23 -6.48 3.15
CA TYR A 63 2.99 -6.34 1.72
C TYR A 63 1.53 -6.64 1.41
N GLY A 64 0.93 -5.81 0.60
CA GLY A 64 -0.47 -5.97 0.23
C GLY A 64 -0.81 -5.17 -1.00
N CYS A 65 -2.08 -5.14 -1.33
CA CYS A 65 -2.57 -4.41 -2.49
C CYS A 65 -4.02 -4.01 -2.25
N GLU A 66 -4.40 -2.81 -2.68
CA GLU A 66 -5.79 -2.42 -2.71
C GLU A 66 -6.38 -2.85 -4.05
N LEU A 67 -7.15 -3.93 -4.00
CA LEU A 67 -7.77 -4.52 -5.19
C LEU A 67 -9.12 -3.89 -5.47
N TYR A 68 -9.58 -4.08 -6.70
CA TYR A 68 -10.92 -3.66 -7.11
C TYR A 68 -11.84 -4.87 -7.14
N GLU A 69 -12.94 -4.80 -6.40
CA GLU A 69 -13.95 -5.84 -6.35
C GLU A 69 -15.21 -5.35 -7.05
N CYS A 70 -15.83 -6.21 -7.86
CA CYS A 70 -17.09 -5.92 -8.51
C CYS A 70 -17.99 -7.14 -8.47
N GLU A 71 -19.31 -6.94 -8.68
CA GLU A 71 -20.26 -8.04 -8.65
C GLU A 71 -20.04 -9.04 -9.79
N ASP A 72 -19.69 -8.54 -10.98
CA ASP A 72 -19.47 -9.37 -12.16
C ASP A 72 -18.34 -8.78 -13.02
N ILE A 73 -17.21 -9.51 -13.10
CA ILE A 73 -16.03 -9.06 -13.86
C ILE A 73 -16.25 -9.06 -15.37
N THR A 74 -17.31 -9.71 -15.85
CA THR A 74 -17.62 -9.75 -17.28
C THR A 74 -18.36 -8.51 -17.75
N ILE A 75 -18.94 -7.72 -16.82
CA ILE A 75 -19.68 -6.49 -17.13
C ILE A 75 -18.72 -5.31 -17.11
N LYS A 76 -18.49 -4.72 -18.29
CA LYS A 76 -17.58 -3.58 -18.46
C LYS A 76 -18.32 -2.34 -18.96
N ASN A 77 -19.25 -1.83 -18.16
CA ASN A 77 -19.98 -0.63 -18.50
C ASN A 77 -19.93 0.38 -17.34
N LYS A 78 -20.46 1.60 -17.59
CA LYS A 78 -20.46 2.67 -16.59
C LYS A 78 -21.32 2.37 -15.37
N GLU A 79 -22.24 1.43 -15.47
CA GLU A 79 -23.12 1.02 -14.38
C GLU A 79 -22.48 -0.02 -13.49
N SER A 80 -21.41 -0.67 -13.96
CA SER A 80 -20.65 -1.64 -13.19
C SER A 80 -19.82 -0.92 -12.14
N LYS A 81 -20.22 -1.04 -10.89
CA LYS A 81 -19.52 -0.44 -9.77
C LYS A 81 -18.45 -1.38 -9.24
N TYR A 82 -17.33 -0.82 -8.81
CA TYR A 82 -16.30 -1.59 -8.11
C TYR A 82 -16.07 -1.02 -6.72
N PHE A 83 -15.59 -1.86 -5.84
CA PHE A 83 -15.28 -1.52 -4.46
C PHE A 83 -13.81 -1.80 -4.19
N HIS A 84 -13.23 -1.11 -3.23
CA HIS A 84 -11.85 -1.33 -2.83
C HIS A 84 -11.77 -2.44 -1.78
N LEU A 85 -10.84 -3.36 -1.96
CA LEU A 85 -10.57 -4.45 -1.03
C LEU A 85 -9.07 -4.48 -0.71
N ILE A 86 -8.75 -4.33 0.57
CA ILE A 86 -7.35 -4.38 1.01
C ILE A 86 -6.97 -5.82 1.29
N CYS A 87 -5.96 -6.31 0.58
CA CYS A 87 -5.41 -7.65 0.78
C CYS A 87 -3.99 -7.54 1.31
N LEU A 88 -3.71 -8.16 2.44
CA LEU A 88 -2.39 -8.16 3.06
C LEU A 88 -1.80 -9.57 3.02
N VAL A 89 -0.51 -9.66 2.74
CA VAL A 89 0.21 -10.92 2.76
C VAL A 89 0.53 -11.27 4.22
N ARG A 90 0.21 -12.47 4.58
CA ARG A 90 0.45 -12.99 5.90
C ARG A 90 1.86 -13.56 6.03
#